data_69390cd711676b811f71034cc0233e10
#
_entry.id   69390cd711676b811f71034cc0233e10
#
_cell.length_a   1.000
_cell.length_b   1.000
_cell.length_c   1.000
_cell.angle_alpha   90.00
_cell.angle_beta   90.00
_cell.angle_gamma   90.00
#
_symmetry.space_group_name_H-M   'P 1'
#
loop_
_entity.id
_entity.type
_entity.pdbx_description
1 polymer ?
#
loop_
_entity_poly.entity_id
_entity_poly.type
_entity_poly.pdbx_seq_one_letter_code
_entity_poly.pdbx_strand_id
1 'polypeptide(L)'
;MPWTTLIQAEDLLPLLDDPDVVVLDTRFVLGDARGAGREAYAQGHIPGARYVDLEADLSDMGVQGDGRHPWPSETAFRRTVGRLGIAAATQVVVYDAADGMYAARAWFLLRTLGHAHAAVLDGGFARWTQLGYPLTRETPQVADAGSYPGAFDRARLFDGDDVQAHVAHGGLLVDARAAERFRGEVEPLDTRPGHVPGAVNRHFALNLQDGRFKARDALFAEFAELLSGRTPSDLVSMCGSGVTACHTLLGMAHAGLEGAKLYTGSWSGWISDPSRPVATGPG
;
A
#
# COMPACT_ATOMS: atom_id res chain seq x y z
N MET A 1 -0.86 21.67 9.72
CA MET A 1 -1.71 20.48 9.93
C MET A 1 -0.94 19.26 9.46
N PRO A 2 -1.08 18.10 10.07
CA PRO A 2 -0.38 16.88 9.64
C PRO A 2 -0.84 16.42 8.26
N TRP A 3 0.07 15.81 7.51
CA TRP A 3 -0.24 15.15 6.24
C TRP A 3 -0.78 13.74 6.53
N THR A 4 -1.86 13.36 5.86
CA THR A 4 -2.56 12.08 6.11
C THR A 4 -2.65 11.18 4.87
N THR A 5 -2.33 11.70 3.67
CA THR A 5 -2.37 10.96 2.40
C THR A 5 -1.10 11.16 1.58
N LEU A 6 -0.91 12.33 0.99
CA LEU A 6 0.27 12.68 0.18
C LEU A 6 0.99 13.88 0.77
N ILE A 7 2.32 13.93 0.56
CA ILE A 7 3.18 15.09 0.82
C ILE A 7 4.07 15.32 -0.41
N GLN A 8 4.33 16.59 -0.73
CA GLN A 8 5.24 16.95 -1.82
C GLN A 8 6.69 16.97 -1.33
N ALA A 9 7.64 16.74 -2.26
CA ALA A 9 9.06 16.76 -1.91
C ALA A 9 9.52 18.13 -1.38
N GLU A 10 8.94 19.19 -1.92
CA GLU A 10 9.16 20.57 -1.54
C GLU A 10 8.69 20.86 -0.09
N ASP A 11 7.62 20.18 0.37
CA ASP A 11 7.10 20.28 1.73
C ASP A 11 7.88 19.41 2.72
N LEU A 12 8.41 18.26 2.26
CA LEU A 12 9.20 17.36 3.11
C LEU A 12 10.60 17.90 3.38
N LEU A 13 11.25 18.53 2.39
CA LEU A 13 12.64 18.97 2.50
C LEU A 13 12.94 19.79 3.78
N PRO A 14 12.15 20.82 4.15
CA PRO A 14 12.41 21.61 5.35
C PRO A 14 12.14 20.85 6.67
N LEU A 15 11.54 19.65 6.62
CA LEU A 15 11.16 18.85 7.78
C LEU A 15 12.15 17.73 8.10
N LEU A 16 13.22 17.56 7.33
CA LEU A 16 14.14 16.43 7.52
C LEU A 16 14.86 16.44 8.87
N ASP A 17 15.06 17.61 9.46
CA ASP A 17 15.69 17.77 10.78
C ASP A 17 14.68 17.87 11.94
N ASP A 18 13.38 17.77 11.64
CA ASP A 18 12.34 17.80 12.66
C ASP A 18 12.27 16.43 13.38
N PRO A 19 12.50 16.37 14.70
CA PRO A 19 12.50 15.12 15.47
C PRO A 19 11.10 14.44 15.52
N ASP A 20 10.06 15.17 15.23
CA ASP A 20 8.68 14.64 15.18
C ASP A 20 8.33 14.07 13.80
N VAL A 21 9.26 14.10 12.82
CA VAL A 21 9.09 13.55 11.48
C VAL A 21 9.96 12.30 11.30
N VAL A 22 9.36 11.23 10.84
CA VAL A 22 10.03 9.97 10.49
C VAL A 22 9.81 9.66 9.02
N VAL A 23 10.89 9.53 8.27
CA VAL A 23 10.88 9.14 6.87
C VAL A 23 11.15 7.63 6.75
N LEU A 24 10.36 6.92 5.94
CA LEU A 24 10.49 5.48 5.70
C LEU A 24 10.78 5.21 4.22
N ASP A 25 11.83 4.45 3.95
CA ASP A 25 12.19 3.96 2.62
C ASP A 25 11.67 2.53 2.45
N THR A 26 10.70 2.35 1.55
CA THR A 26 10.08 1.07 1.25
C THR A 26 10.43 0.57 -0.16
N ARG A 27 11.58 0.98 -0.70
CA ARG A 27 12.04 0.49 -2.01
C ARG A 27 12.21 -1.02 -1.98
N PHE A 28 11.59 -1.68 -2.96
CA PHE A 28 11.56 -3.13 -3.07
C PHE A 28 11.58 -3.53 -4.55
N VAL A 29 12.12 -4.70 -4.86
CA VAL A 29 12.11 -5.29 -6.20
C VAL A 29 11.45 -6.66 -6.12
N LEU A 30 10.29 -6.79 -6.76
CA LEU A 30 9.54 -8.05 -6.76
C LEU A 30 10.31 -9.17 -7.46
N GLY A 31 10.39 -10.33 -6.79
CA GLY A 31 11.11 -11.49 -7.32
C GLY A 31 12.61 -11.47 -7.09
N ASP A 32 13.15 -10.44 -6.45
CA ASP A 32 14.55 -10.40 -6.04
C ASP A 32 14.73 -10.88 -4.59
N ALA A 33 15.10 -12.16 -4.45
CA ALA A 33 15.41 -12.79 -3.16
C ALA A 33 16.69 -12.25 -2.48
N ARG A 34 17.40 -11.28 -3.07
CA ARG A 34 18.72 -10.84 -2.63
C ARG A 34 18.74 -9.50 -1.90
N GLY A 35 17.60 -8.82 -1.80
CA GLY A 35 17.49 -7.59 -1.05
C GLY A 35 17.91 -6.33 -1.83
N ALA A 36 17.63 -6.26 -3.14
CA ALA A 36 17.93 -5.09 -3.98
C ALA A 36 17.36 -3.78 -3.43
N GLY A 37 16.22 -3.80 -2.76
CA GLY A 37 15.69 -2.62 -2.08
C GLY A 37 16.62 -2.11 -0.98
N ARG A 38 17.14 -3.01 -0.14
CA ARG A 38 18.11 -2.69 0.91
C ARG A 38 19.44 -2.23 0.34
N GLU A 39 19.90 -2.84 -0.76
CA GLU A 39 21.11 -2.40 -1.46
C GLU A 39 20.94 -1.00 -2.04
N ALA A 40 19.79 -0.70 -2.67
CA ALA A 40 19.47 0.62 -3.17
C ALA A 40 19.42 1.68 -2.06
N TYR A 41 18.88 1.33 -0.88
CA TYR A 41 18.92 2.18 0.31
C TYR A 41 20.36 2.47 0.75
N ALA A 42 21.21 1.44 0.83
CA ALA A 42 22.63 1.60 1.22
C ALA A 42 23.45 2.42 0.22
N GLN A 43 23.07 2.41 -1.06
CA GLN A 43 23.72 3.23 -2.09
C GLN A 43 23.36 4.71 -1.99
N GLY A 44 22.16 5.03 -1.46
CA GLY A 44 21.71 6.38 -1.24
C GLY A 44 20.22 6.45 -0.93
N HIS A 45 19.85 7.26 0.07
CA HIS A 45 18.48 7.46 0.52
C HIS A 45 18.27 8.91 0.99
N ILE A 46 17.01 9.29 1.23
CA ILE A 46 16.66 10.60 1.82
C ILE A 46 17.27 10.70 3.22
N PRO A 47 17.93 11.80 3.60
CA PRO A 47 18.55 11.95 4.92
C PRO A 47 17.58 11.62 6.05
N GLY A 48 18.03 10.83 7.03
CA GLY A 48 17.22 10.39 8.17
C GLY A 48 16.21 9.27 7.88
N ALA A 49 16.04 8.85 6.62
CA ALA A 49 15.12 7.77 6.28
C ALA A 49 15.56 6.43 6.88
N ARG A 50 14.58 5.64 7.31
CA ARG A 50 14.71 4.29 7.88
C ARG A 50 14.21 3.27 6.88
N TYR A 51 15.00 2.23 6.59
CA TYR A 51 14.60 1.19 5.65
C TYR A 51 13.53 0.27 6.24
N VAL A 52 12.51 -0.02 5.44
CA VAL A 52 11.40 -0.91 5.76
C VAL A 52 11.23 -1.91 4.63
N ASP A 53 11.37 -3.18 4.95
CA ASP A 53 11.28 -4.28 3.97
C ASP A 53 9.84 -4.77 3.82
N LEU A 54 9.38 -4.98 2.58
CA LEU A 54 8.02 -5.45 2.31
C LEU A 54 7.74 -6.82 2.93
N GLU A 55 8.68 -7.74 2.82
CA GLU A 55 8.49 -9.13 3.29
C GLU A 55 8.77 -9.25 4.79
N ALA A 56 9.85 -8.64 5.29
CA ALA A 56 10.26 -8.79 6.68
C ALA A 56 9.47 -7.90 7.65
N ASP A 57 9.04 -6.71 7.22
CA ASP A 57 8.45 -5.68 8.09
C ASP A 57 6.95 -5.45 7.84
N LEU A 58 6.48 -5.63 6.58
CA LEU A 58 5.12 -5.29 6.16
C LEU A 58 4.27 -6.52 5.79
N SER A 59 4.82 -7.74 5.97
CA SER A 59 4.16 -9.00 5.69
C SER A 59 4.50 -10.04 6.76
N ASP A 60 3.70 -11.12 6.84
CA ASP A 60 4.00 -12.30 7.66
C ASP A 60 4.28 -13.50 6.75
N MET A 61 5.52 -13.63 6.31
CA MET A 61 5.94 -14.68 5.38
C MET A 61 5.85 -16.09 5.98
N GLY A 62 5.55 -16.24 7.28
CA GLY A 62 5.31 -17.53 7.93
C GLY A 62 3.88 -18.06 7.72
N VAL A 63 2.94 -17.21 7.29
CA VAL A 63 1.54 -17.60 7.05
C VAL A 63 1.40 -18.25 5.68
N GLN A 64 0.70 -19.40 5.61
CA GLN A 64 0.41 -20.09 4.37
C GLN A 64 -1.06 -19.87 3.98
N GLY A 65 -1.33 -19.75 2.68
CA GLY A 65 -2.69 -19.62 2.15
C GLY A 65 -3.22 -18.18 2.01
N ASP A 66 -2.61 -17.20 2.67
CA ASP A 66 -3.04 -15.80 2.65
C ASP A 66 -2.33 -14.95 1.58
N GLY A 67 -1.87 -15.60 0.52
CA GLY A 67 -1.24 -14.92 -0.63
C GLY A 67 0.28 -14.76 -0.49
N ARG A 68 0.89 -14.03 -1.45
CA ARG A 68 2.36 -13.85 -1.51
C ARG A 68 2.91 -12.89 -0.46
N HIS A 69 2.11 -11.91 0.00
CA HIS A 69 2.48 -10.96 1.04
C HIS A 69 1.39 -10.93 2.11
N PRO A 70 1.26 -11.99 2.95
CA PRO A 70 0.22 -12.08 3.95
C PRO A 70 0.24 -10.87 4.89
N TRP A 71 -0.93 -10.48 5.39
CA TRP A 71 -1.03 -9.37 6.31
C TRP A 71 -0.30 -9.68 7.61
N PRO A 72 0.56 -8.78 8.12
CA PRO A 72 1.31 -9.07 9.34
C PRO A 72 0.38 -9.17 10.54
N SER A 73 0.77 -9.97 11.53
CA SER A 73 0.06 -9.97 12.79
C SER A 73 0.17 -8.59 13.48
N GLU A 74 -0.88 -8.20 14.20
CA GLU A 74 -0.92 -6.92 14.91
C GLU A 74 0.28 -6.76 15.85
N THR A 75 0.61 -7.82 16.58
CA THR A 75 1.74 -7.83 17.51
C THR A 75 3.07 -7.62 16.80
N ALA A 76 3.29 -8.28 15.65
CA ALA A 76 4.51 -8.12 14.87
C ALA A 76 4.62 -6.69 14.31
N PHE A 77 3.54 -6.18 13.72
CA PHE A 77 3.57 -4.84 13.13
C PHE A 77 3.72 -3.72 14.19
N ARG A 78 3.09 -3.85 15.36
CA ARG A 78 3.30 -2.94 16.51
C ARG A 78 4.77 -2.88 16.95
N ARG A 79 5.46 -4.02 16.94
CA ARG A 79 6.92 -4.05 17.24
C ARG A 79 7.73 -3.39 16.14
N THR A 80 7.40 -3.65 14.87
CA THR A 80 8.04 -2.98 13.73
C THR A 80 7.91 -1.45 13.85
N VAL A 81 6.70 -0.92 14.11
CA VAL A 81 6.46 0.52 14.30
C VAL A 81 7.28 1.08 15.46
N GLY A 82 7.35 0.37 16.60
CA GLY A 82 8.16 0.78 17.76
C GLY A 82 9.66 0.76 17.48
N ARG A 83 10.17 -0.29 16.81
CA ARG A 83 11.58 -0.39 16.38
C ARG A 83 11.95 0.73 15.39
N LEU A 84 10.99 1.20 14.61
CA LEU A 84 11.15 2.38 13.75
C LEU A 84 11.06 3.70 14.53
N GLY A 85 10.97 3.69 15.87
CA GLY A 85 10.92 4.87 16.71
C GLY A 85 9.70 5.77 16.46
N ILE A 86 8.58 5.19 16.03
CA ILE A 86 7.36 5.93 15.70
C ILE A 86 6.47 5.98 16.95
N ALA A 87 6.18 7.18 17.42
CA ALA A 87 5.21 7.46 18.49
C ALA A 87 3.86 7.91 17.90
N ALA A 88 2.82 7.97 18.73
CA ALA A 88 1.47 8.30 18.26
C ALA A 88 1.34 9.69 17.59
N ALA A 89 2.16 10.65 18.00
CA ALA A 89 2.17 12.01 17.45
C ALA A 89 3.13 12.19 16.24
N THR A 90 3.98 11.19 15.94
CA THR A 90 4.98 11.28 14.87
C THR A 90 4.32 11.46 13.52
N GLN A 91 4.78 12.42 12.73
CA GLN A 91 4.46 12.49 11.29
C GLN A 91 5.31 11.46 10.56
N VAL A 92 4.69 10.46 9.97
CA VAL A 92 5.37 9.47 9.15
C VAL A 92 5.24 9.82 7.68
N VAL A 93 6.35 9.85 6.96
CA VAL A 93 6.39 10.02 5.51
C VAL A 93 7.01 8.78 4.90
N VAL A 94 6.28 8.10 4.01
CA VAL A 94 6.73 6.85 3.37
C VAL A 94 7.03 7.12 1.90
N TYR A 95 8.12 6.58 1.39
CA TYR A 95 8.42 6.63 -0.05
C TYR A 95 8.92 5.28 -0.57
N ASP A 96 8.77 5.09 -1.87
CA ASP A 96 9.42 4.02 -2.62
C ASP A 96 10.21 4.57 -3.82
N ALA A 97 10.48 3.74 -4.83
CA ALA A 97 11.30 4.16 -5.96
C ALA A 97 10.66 5.29 -6.77
N ALA A 98 9.35 5.25 -7.03
CA ALA A 98 8.67 6.20 -7.91
C ALA A 98 7.16 6.34 -7.68
N ASP A 99 6.40 5.25 -7.88
CA ASP A 99 4.95 5.29 -8.09
C ASP A 99 4.11 5.14 -6.81
N GLY A 100 4.74 4.89 -5.68
CA GLY A 100 4.05 4.81 -4.38
C GLY A 100 3.40 3.46 -4.07
N MET A 101 3.61 2.39 -4.88
CA MET A 101 2.89 1.13 -4.68
C MET A 101 3.29 0.42 -3.37
N TYR A 102 4.57 0.41 -3.01
CA TYR A 102 5.06 -0.17 -1.76
C TYR A 102 4.86 0.78 -0.58
N ALA A 103 5.04 2.08 -0.83
CA ALA A 103 4.79 3.11 0.16
C ALA A 103 3.32 3.12 0.60
N ALA A 104 2.38 2.91 -0.31
CA ALA A 104 0.95 2.81 0.00
C ALA A 104 0.62 1.62 0.90
N ARG A 105 1.36 0.49 0.79
CA ARG A 105 1.19 -0.66 1.70
C ARG A 105 1.56 -0.30 3.13
N ALA A 106 2.71 0.34 3.34
CA ALA A 106 3.12 0.82 4.66
C ALA A 106 2.17 1.89 5.21
N TRP A 107 1.74 2.83 4.36
CA TRP A 107 0.75 3.85 4.72
C TRP A 107 -0.57 3.21 5.20
N PHE A 108 -1.11 2.23 4.47
CA PHE A 108 -2.38 1.60 4.83
C PHE A 108 -2.26 0.76 6.12
N LEU A 109 -1.13 0.06 6.31
CA LEU A 109 -0.82 -0.63 7.57
C LEU A 109 -0.82 0.33 8.76
N LEU A 110 -0.15 1.47 8.65
CA LEU A 110 -0.13 2.51 9.69
C LEU A 110 -1.54 3.06 9.96
N ARG A 111 -2.28 3.40 8.91
CA ARG A 111 -3.64 3.93 9.01
C ARG A 111 -4.60 2.94 9.68
N THR A 112 -4.53 1.65 9.32
CA THR A 112 -5.36 0.63 9.95
C THR A 112 -4.94 0.31 11.39
N LEU A 113 -3.66 0.50 11.74
CA LEU A 113 -3.18 0.40 13.13
C LEU A 113 -3.62 1.60 14.00
N GLY A 114 -4.29 2.58 13.43
CA GLY A 114 -4.74 3.79 14.13
C GLY A 114 -3.73 4.94 14.12
N HIS A 115 -2.63 4.84 13.36
CA HIS A 115 -1.68 5.94 13.20
C HIS A 115 -2.18 6.92 12.13
N ALA A 116 -2.71 8.06 12.56
CA ALA A 116 -3.39 9.02 11.69
C ALA A 116 -2.42 9.83 10.80
N HIS A 117 -1.24 10.15 11.32
CA HIS A 117 -0.27 11.08 10.72
C HIS A 117 0.70 10.34 9.79
N ALA A 118 0.18 9.64 8.78
CA ALA A 118 0.96 8.95 7.77
C ALA A 118 0.66 9.51 6.38
N ALA A 119 1.70 9.81 5.60
CA ALA A 119 1.60 10.27 4.23
C ALA A 119 2.61 9.55 3.32
N VAL A 120 2.33 9.51 2.03
CA VAL A 120 3.24 9.00 0.99
C VAL A 120 3.86 10.19 0.26
N LEU A 121 5.17 10.14 0.03
CA LEU A 121 5.89 11.12 -0.78
C LEU A 121 5.47 10.98 -2.25
N ASP A 122 4.79 11.99 -2.78
CA ASP A 122 4.27 11.98 -4.15
C ASP A 122 5.40 12.03 -5.19
N GLY A 123 5.48 11.02 -6.06
CA GLY A 123 6.58 10.81 -6.99
C GLY A 123 7.82 10.12 -6.40
N GLY A 124 7.81 9.80 -5.12
CA GLY A 124 8.81 8.96 -4.43
C GLY A 124 10.25 9.44 -4.58
N PHE A 125 11.18 8.49 -4.51
CA PHE A 125 12.63 8.75 -4.62
C PHE A 125 13.03 9.32 -5.98
N ALA A 126 12.34 8.93 -7.05
CA ALA A 126 12.60 9.46 -8.39
C ALA A 126 12.36 10.96 -8.47
N ARG A 127 11.25 11.46 -7.91
CA ARG A 127 10.98 12.90 -7.86
C ARG A 127 11.98 13.66 -6.98
N TRP A 128 12.33 13.08 -5.81
CA TRP A 128 13.33 13.66 -4.90
C TRP A 128 14.68 13.87 -5.58
N THR A 129 15.16 12.86 -6.29
CA THR A 129 16.43 12.93 -7.04
C THR A 129 16.35 13.85 -8.26
N GLN A 130 15.24 13.87 -8.97
CA GLN A 130 15.01 14.79 -10.10
C GLN A 130 15.11 16.27 -9.69
N LEU A 131 14.68 16.59 -8.46
CA LEU A 131 14.79 17.94 -7.90
C LEU A 131 16.21 18.26 -7.40
N GLY A 132 17.13 17.32 -7.43
CA GLY A 132 18.50 17.49 -6.95
C GLY A 132 18.59 17.62 -5.41
N TYR A 133 17.63 17.11 -4.68
CA TYR A 133 17.59 17.18 -3.23
C TYR A 133 18.61 16.26 -2.57
N PRO A 134 19.02 16.52 -1.30
CA PRO A 134 20.13 15.83 -0.67
C PRO A 134 19.87 14.33 -0.49
N LEU A 135 20.95 13.55 -0.63
CA LEU A 135 20.99 12.12 -0.36
C LEU A 135 22.08 11.82 0.66
N THR A 136 21.91 10.75 1.40
CA THR A 136 22.92 10.22 2.32
C THR A 136 23.08 8.70 2.18
N ARG A 137 24.16 8.15 2.74
CA ARG A 137 24.38 6.72 2.97
C ARG A 137 24.42 6.40 4.47
N GLU A 138 24.27 7.40 5.31
CA GLU A 138 24.35 7.27 6.76
C GLU A 138 23.04 6.68 7.31
N THR A 139 23.10 5.50 7.88
CA THR A 139 21.94 4.88 8.54
C THR A 139 21.67 5.61 9.85
N PRO A 140 20.45 6.15 10.07
CA PRO A 140 20.13 6.88 11.29
C PRO A 140 20.17 5.96 12.52
N GLN A 141 20.64 6.49 13.65
CA GLN A 141 20.49 5.82 14.94
C GLN A 141 19.04 6.01 15.42
N VAL A 142 18.34 4.91 15.66
CA VAL A 142 16.93 4.92 16.07
C VAL A 142 16.82 4.38 17.50
N ALA A 143 16.23 5.17 18.39
CA ALA A 143 15.82 4.66 19.69
C ALA A 143 14.55 3.83 19.53
N ASP A 144 14.58 2.58 20.01
CA ASP A 144 13.40 1.73 20.03
C ASP A 144 12.36 2.31 20.99
N ALA A 145 11.19 2.65 20.48
CA ALA A 145 10.08 3.18 21.26
C ALA A 145 9.22 2.06 21.93
N GLY A 146 9.61 0.81 21.80
CA GLY A 146 8.86 -0.33 22.30
C GLY A 146 7.71 -0.73 21.37
N SER A 147 6.65 -1.32 21.93
CA SER A 147 5.49 -1.72 21.13
C SER A 147 4.52 -0.55 20.94
N TYR A 148 4.20 -0.21 19.69
CA TYR A 148 3.22 0.84 19.38
C TYR A 148 1.84 0.53 19.99
N PRO A 149 1.12 1.51 20.58
CA PRO A 149 -0.10 1.24 21.35
C PRO A 149 -1.37 1.00 20.50
N GLY A 150 -1.30 1.14 19.16
CA GLY A 150 -2.45 0.99 18.26
C GLY A 150 -2.98 -0.45 18.15
N ALA A 151 -4.15 -0.59 17.54
CA ALA A 151 -4.76 -1.87 17.16
C ALA A 151 -5.33 -1.76 15.74
N PHE A 152 -5.32 -2.87 14.98
CA PHE A 152 -5.86 -2.87 13.62
C PHE A 152 -7.38 -2.67 13.62
N ASP A 153 -7.83 -1.76 12.78
CA ASP A 153 -9.25 -1.65 12.40
C ASP A 153 -9.64 -2.85 11.51
N ARG A 154 -10.14 -3.90 12.16
CA ARG A 154 -10.53 -5.15 11.49
C ARG A 154 -11.69 -4.96 10.51
N ALA A 155 -12.52 -3.94 10.67
CA ALA A 155 -13.62 -3.67 9.76
C ALA A 155 -13.16 -3.24 8.36
N ARG A 156 -11.88 -2.88 8.23
CA ARG A 156 -11.26 -2.50 6.96
C ARG A 156 -10.47 -3.63 6.28
N LEU A 157 -10.35 -4.79 6.93
CA LEU A 157 -9.52 -5.92 6.47
C LEU A 157 -10.43 -7.12 6.18
N PHE A 158 -10.54 -7.50 4.93
CA PHE A 158 -11.35 -8.62 4.47
C PHE A 158 -10.45 -9.82 4.17
N ASP A 159 -10.93 -11.01 4.52
CA ASP A 159 -10.39 -12.28 4.05
C ASP A 159 -11.15 -12.79 2.80
N GLY A 160 -10.85 -14.01 2.37
CA GLY A 160 -11.47 -14.56 1.17
C GLY A 160 -12.95 -14.89 1.34
N ASP A 161 -13.39 -15.27 2.54
CA ASP A 161 -14.81 -15.59 2.82
C ASP A 161 -15.62 -14.31 2.91
N ASP A 162 -15.07 -13.25 3.50
CA ASP A 162 -15.66 -11.91 3.52
C ASP A 162 -15.88 -11.40 2.09
N VAL A 163 -14.87 -11.56 1.21
CA VAL A 163 -14.96 -11.15 -0.20
C VAL A 163 -16.02 -11.94 -0.94
N GLN A 164 -16.06 -13.25 -0.75
CA GLN A 164 -17.07 -14.11 -1.37
C GLN A 164 -18.49 -13.69 -0.97
N ALA A 165 -18.70 -13.46 0.32
CA ALA A 165 -19.99 -12.97 0.83
C ALA A 165 -20.32 -11.57 0.31
N HIS A 166 -19.32 -10.66 0.29
CA HIS A 166 -19.48 -9.29 -0.19
C HIS A 166 -19.96 -9.23 -1.64
N VAL A 167 -19.31 -9.96 -2.55
CA VAL A 167 -19.68 -10.03 -3.97
C VAL A 167 -21.04 -10.69 -4.14
N ALA A 168 -21.33 -11.78 -3.40
CA ALA A 168 -22.63 -12.44 -3.46
C ALA A 168 -23.82 -11.53 -3.08
N HIS A 169 -23.58 -10.52 -2.23
CA HIS A 169 -24.57 -9.50 -1.85
C HIS A 169 -24.51 -8.24 -2.73
N GLY A 170 -23.80 -8.26 -3.87
CA GLY A 170 -23.71 -7.13 -4.81
C GLY A 170 -22.76 -6.02 -4.38
N GLY A 171 -21.85 -6.29 -3.45
CA GLY A 171 -20.78 -5.39 -3.05
C GLY A 171 -19.76 -5.16 -4.17
N LEU A 172 -19.08 -4.04 -4.15
CA LEU A 172 -18.11 -3.65 -5.17
C LEU A 172 -16.71 -4.17 -4.83
N LEU A 173 -16.22 -5.14 -5.60
CA LEU A 173 -14.84 -5.63 -5.53
C LEU A 173 -14.04 -5.05 -6.70
N VAL A 174 -12.94 -4.33 -6.40
CA VAL A 174 -12.09 -3.68 -7.41
C VAL A 174 -10.73 -4.32 -7.45
N ASP A 175 -10.36 -4.89 -8.60
CA ASP A 175 -9.04 -5.47 -8.85
C ASP A 175 -8.10 -4.43 -9.47
N ALA A 176 -7.05 -4.09 -8.73
CA ALA A 176 -6.06 -3.08 -9.10
C ALA A 176 -4.96 -3.58 -10.04
N ARG A 177 -4.98 -4.85 -10.46
CA ARG A 177 -4.00 -5.40 -11.41
C ARG A 177 -4.20 -4.80 -12.81
N ALA A 178 -3.16 -4.96 -13.65
CA ALA A 178 -3.25 -4.65 -15.09
C ALA A 178 -4.38 -5.45 -15.76
N ALA A 179 -5.02 -4.84 -16.76
CA ALA A 179 -6.24 -5.38 -17.36
C ALA A 179 -6.04 -6.75 -18.02
N GLU A 180 -4.88 -6.98 -18.63
CA GLU A 180 -4.53 -8.28 -19.25
C GLU A 180 -4.38 -9.40 -18.20
N ARG A 181 -3.90 -9.08 -16.99
CA ARG A 181 -3.86 -10.03 -15.87
C ARG A 181 -5.26 -10.34 -15.36
N PHE A 182 -6.09 -9.30 -15.18
CA PHE A 182 -7.48 -9.45 -14.77
C PHE A 182 -8.26 -10.33 -15.76
N ARG A 183 -8.13 -10.09 -17.07
CA ARG A 183 -8.81 -10.88 -18.09
C ARG A 183 -8.29 -12.32 -18.21
N GLY A 184 -7.16 -12.65 -17.59
CA GLY A 184 -6.54 -13.96 -17.66
C GLY A 184 -5.77 -14.22 -18.95
N GLU A 185 -5.41 -13.18 -19.70
CA GLU A 185 -4.61 -13.27 -20.93
C GLU A 185 -3.13 -13.48 -20.63
N VAL A 186 -2.65 -12.91 -19.52
CA VAL A 186 -1.27 -13.00 -19.04
C VAL A 186 -1.27 -13.16 -17.52
N GLU A 187 -0.46 -14.09 -16.98
CA GLU A 187 -0.22 -14.20 -15.54
C GLU A 187 1.23 -14.65 -15.28
N PRO A 188 2.15 -13.68 -15.06
CA PRO A 188 3.57 -13.98 -14.86
C PRO A 188 3.95 -14.35 -13.42
N LEU A 189 3.05 -14.16 -12.47
CA LEU A 189 3.37 -14.22 -11.04
C LEU A 189 2.62 -15.33 -10.29
N ASP A 190 1.39 -15.61 -10.71
CA ASP A 190 0.47 -16.51 -10.02
C ASP A 190 0.21 -17.79 -10.84
N THR A 191 -0.21 -18.86 -10.16
CA THR A 191 -0.40 -20.19 -10.80
C THR A 191 -1.69 -20.30 -11.61
N ARG A 192 -2.67 -19.40 -11.39
CA ARG A 192 -3.95 -19.39 -12.12
C ARG A 192 -4.21 -17.98 -12.68
N PRO A 193 -4.48 -17.85 -14.00
CA PRO A 193 -4.92 -16.59 -14.60
C PRO A 193 -6.40 -16.34 -14.35
N GLY A 194 -6.82 -15.06 -14.47
CA GLY A 194 -8.22 -14.63 -14.32
C GLY A 194 -8.45 -13.72 -13.12
N HIS A 195 -9.70 -13.65 -12.66
CA HIS A 195 -10.15 -12.77 -11.58
C HIS A 195 -11.25 -13.41 -10.72
N VAL A 196 -11.55 -12.79 -9.59
CA VAL A 196 -12.70 -13.16 -8.73
C VAL A 196 -14.00 -12.85 -9.48
N PRO A 197 -14.93 -13.80 -9.65
CA PRO A 197 -16.20 -13.54 -10.33
C PRO A 197 -16.96 -12.37 -9.69
N GLY A 198 -17.42 -11.42 -10.53
CA GLY A 198 -18.10 -10.20 -10.09
C GLY A 198 -17.16 -9.05 -9.69
N ALA A 199 -15.86 -9.23 -9.74
CA ALA A 199 -14.90 -8.12 -9.60
C ALA A 199 -14.91 -7.23 -10.85
N VAL A 200 -14.66 -5.94 -10.65
CA VAL A 200 -14.38 -4.98 -11.73
C VAL A 200 -12.90 -4.61 -11.74
N ASN A 201 -12.37 -4.32 -12.91
CA ASN A 201 -10.96 -3.94 -13.03
C ASN A 201 -10.78 -2.42 -13.08
N ARG A 202 -9.90 -1.89 -12.22
CA ARG A 202 -9.35 -0.54 -12.33
C ARG A 202 -7.88 -0.57 -11.94
N HIS A 203 -7.01 -0.61 -12.95
CA HIS A 203 -5.55 -0.67 -12.74
C HIS A 203 -5.08 0.48 -11.85
N PHE A 204 -4.24 0.17 -10.84
CA PHE A 204 -3.76 1.18 -9.88
C PHE A 204 -3.03 2.35 -10.56
N ALA A 205 -2.33 2.11 -11.68
CA ALA A 205 -1.63 3.16 -12.41
C ALA A 205 -2.54 4.26 -12.96
N LEU A 206 -3.85 4.02 -13.07
CA LEU A 206 -4.84 5.05 -13.39
C LEU A 206 -4.95 6.15 -12.31
N ASN A 207 -4.42 5.93 -11.13
CA ASN A 207 -4.32 6.99 -10.11
C ASN A 207 -3.23 8.02 -10.42
N LEU A 208 -2.33 7.68 -11.36
CA LEU A 208 -1.14 8.49 -11.63
C LEU A 208 -1.25 9.24 -12.96
N GLN A 209 -0.57 10.38 -13.00
CA GLN A 209 -0.25 11.14 -14.18
C GLN A 209 1.19 11.66 -14.05
N ASP A 210 2.04 11.40 -15.05
CA ASP A 210 3.45 11.81 -15.07
C ASP A 210 4.25 11.36 -13.83
N GLY A 211 3.96 10.12 -13.34
CA GLY A 211 4.63 9.52 -12.18
C GLY A 211 4.19 10.07 -10.82
N ARG A 212 3.13 10.87 -10.75
CA ARG A 212 2.56 11.47 -9.54
C ARG A 212 1.07 11.19 -9.45
N PHE A 213 0.52 11.24 -8.25
CA PHE A 213 -0.93 11.14 -8.10
C PHE A 213 -1.62 12.29 -8.85
N LYS A 214 -2.72 11.96 -9.54
CA LYS A 214 -3.61 12.94 -10.14
C LYS A 214 -4.14 13.92 -9.10
N ALA A 215 -4.55 15.09 -9.55
CA ALA A 215 -5.21 16.06 -8.69
C ALA A 215 -6.42 15.45 -7.98
N ARG A 216 -6.66 15.91 -6.75
CA ARG A 216 -7.72 15.41 -5.88
C ARG A 216 -9.09 15.36 -6.55
N ASP A 217 -9.47 16.43 -7.27
CA ASP A 217 -10.77 16.52 -7.93
C ASP A 217 -10.90 15.54 -9.11
N ALA A 218 -9.81 15.29 -9.83
CA ALA A 218 -9.78 14.30 -10.91
C ALA A 218 -9.96 12.88 -10.36
N LEU A 219 -9.25 12.52 -9.29
CA LEU A 219 -9.43 11.24 -8.63
C LEU A 219 -10.83 11.10 -8.03
N PHE A 220 -11.37 12.17 -7.43
CA PHE A 220 -12.73 12.16 -6.91
C PHE A 220 -13.75 11.84 -8.01
N ALA A 221 -13.65 12.49 -9.16
CA ALA A 221 -14.57 12.25 -10.29
C ALA A 221 -14.50 10.79 -10.79
N GLU A 222 -13.28 10.26 -10.99
CA GLU A 222 -13.06 8.89 -11.46
C GLU A 222 -13.57 7.83 -10.45
N PHE A 223 -13.30 8.05 -9.16
CA PHE A 223 -13.79 7.12 -8.13
C PHE A 223 -15.29 7.25 -7.85
N ALA A 224 -15.87 8.44 -7.98
CA ALA A 224 -17.32 8.63 -7.87
C ALA A 224 -18.06 7.89 -9.01
N GLU A 225 -17.52 7.92 -10.24
CA GLU A 225 -18.03 7.13 -11.36
C GLU A 225 -17.94 5.62 -11.06
N LEU A 226 -16.79 5.13 -10.59
CA LEU A 226 -16.57 3.73 -10.21
C LEU A 226 -17.54 3.28 -9.12
N LEU A 227 -17.76 4.11 -8.11
CA LEU A 227 -18.69 3.84 -7.01
C LEU A 227 -20.14 3.78 -7.48
N SER A 228 -20.51 4.50 -8.55
CA SER A 228 -21.86 4.48 -9.14
C SER A 228 -22.98 4.67 -8.10
N GLY A 229 -22.81 5.66 -7.22
CA GLY A 229 -23.77 5.98 -6.15
C GLY A 229 -23.60 5.18 -4.86
N ARG A 230 -22.69 4.21 -4.79
CA ARG A 230 -22.33 3.50 -3.55
C ARG A 230 -21.50 4.38 -2.63
N THR A 231 -21.45 4.05 -1.34
CA THR A 231 -20.51 4.69 -0.41
C THR A 231 -19.11 4.13 -0.57
N PRO A 232 -18.03 4.86 -0.22
CA PRO A 232 -16.67 4.33 -0.23
C PRO A 232 -16.51 3.03 0.57
N SER A 233 -17.27 2.85 1.66
CA SER A 233 -17.24 1.64 2.49
C SER A 233 -17.83 0.39 1.82
N ASP A 234 -18.52 0.55 0.69
CA ASP A 234 -19.00 -0.56 -0.12
C ASP A 234 -17.94 -1.11 -1.08
N LEU A 235 -16.79 -0.43 -1.19
CA LEU A 235 -15.70 -0.87 -2.04
C LEU A 235 -14.68 -1.69 -1.24
N VAL A 236 -14.37 -2.88 -1.75
CA VAL A 236 -13.23 -3.69 -1.35
C VAL A 236 -12.20 -3.66 -2.48
N SER A 237 -10.97 -3.25 -2.17
CA SER A 237 -9.85 -3.26 -3.13
C SER A 237 -9.03 -4.53 -2.99
N MET A 238 -8.65 -5.13 -4.11
CA MET A 238 -7.71 -6.25 -4.21
C MET A 238 -6.69 -6.02 -5.33
N CYS A 239 -5.64 -6.83 -5.35
CA CYS A 239 -4.68 -6.88 -6.45
C CYS A 239 -4.07 -8.28 -6.58
N GLY A 240 -2.76 -8.42 -6.83
CA GLY A 240 -2.07 -9.72 -6.81
C GLY A 240 -1.81 -10.25 -5.41
N SER A 241 -1.42 -9.39 -4.46
CA SER A 241 -0.97 -9.77 -3.11
C SER A 241 -1.24 -8.71 -2.02
N GLY A 242 -2.23 -7.84 -2.21
CA GLY A 242 -2.61 -6.81 -1.25
C GLY A 242 -1.66 -5.60 -1.16
N VAL A 243 -0.75 -5.45 -2.11
CA VAL A 243 0.20 -4.32 -2.16
C VAL A 243 -0.37 -3.17 -2.97
N THR A 244 -0.54 -3.31 -4.29
CA THR A 244 -1.08 -2.25 -5.16
C THR A 244 -2.56 -1.95 -4.92
N ALA A 245 -3.29 -2.82 -4.24
CA ALA A 245 -4.63 -2.51 -3.72
C ALA A 245 -4.60 -1.34 -2.73
N CYS A 246 -3.56 -1.26 -1.89
CA CYS A 246 -3.37 -0.13 -0.97
C CYS A 246 -3.15 1.19 -1.71
N HIS A 247 -2.56 1.16 -2.91
CA HIS A 247 -2.41 2.35 -3.74
C HIS A 247 -3.77 2.91 -4.22
N THR A 248 -4.72 2.02 -4.55
CA THR A 248 -6.11 2.42 -4.85
C THR A 248 -6.76 3.07 -3.62
N LEU A 249 -6.58 2.47 -2.43
CA LEU A 249 -7.11 3.01 -1.17
C LEU A 249 -6.49 4.36 -0.80
N LEU A 250 -5.20 4.57 -1.08
CA LEU A 250 -4.53 5.86 -0.91
C LEU A 250 -5.11 6.91 -1.87
N GLY A 251 -5.30 6.56 -3.14
CA GLY A 251 -5.93 7.45 -4.13
C GLY A 251 -7.35 7.87 -3.73
N MET A 252 -8.16 6.93 -3.23
CA MET A 252 -9.50 7.20 -2.70
C MET A 252 -9.45 8.13 -1.49
N ALA A 253 -8.59 7.85 -0.50
CA ALA A 253 -8.43 8.69 0.68
C ALA A 253 -7.94 10.10 0.31
N HIS A 254 -7.01 10.22 -0.66
CA HIS A 254 -6.55 11.50 -1.17
C HIS A 254 -7.69 12.29 -1.84
N ALA A 255 -8.58 11.62 -2.55
CA ALA A 255 -9.80 12.18 -3.12
C ALA A 255 -10.85 12.58 -2.06
N GLY A 256 -10.65 12.21 -0.77
CA GLY A 256 -11.64 12.44 0.30
C GLY A 256 -12.70 11.34 0.40
N LEU A 257 -12.50 10.21 -0.25
CA LEU A 257 -13.39 9.05 -0.28
C LEU A 257 -12.84 7.95 0.67
N GLU A 258 -12.91 8.22 1.97
CA GLU A 258 -12.42 7.29 3.00
C GLU A 258 -13.42 6.16 3.31
N GLY A 259 -12.95 5.07 3.92
CA GLY A 259 -13.77 3.94 4.38
C GLY A 259 -13.68 2.69 3.53
N ALA A 260 -13.10 2.75 2.34
CA ALA A 260 -12.88 1.57 1.50
C ALA A 260 -11.97 0.54 2.20
N LYS A 261 -12.16 -0.74 1.85
CA LYS A 261 -11.60 -1.90 2.52
C LYS A 261 -10.56 -2.60 1.65
N LEU A 262 -9.70 -3.38 2.29
CA LEU A 262 -8.68 -4.19 1.63
C LEU A 262 -9.02 -5.67 1.73
N TYR A 263 -9.00 -6.40 0.62
CA TYR A 263 -8.83 -7.86 0.64
C TYR A 263 -7.34 -8.18 0.78
N THR A 264 -6.93 -8.61 1.98
CA THR A 264 -5.53 -8.78 2.35
C THR A 264 -4.83 -9.88 1.57
N GLY A 265 -5.48 -11.02 1.33
CA GLY A 265 -4.97 -12.15 0.56
C GLY A 265 -4.91 -11.89 -0.93
N SER A 266 -5.80 -11.04 -1.44
CA SER A 266 -5.87 -10.69 -2.86
C SER A 266 -5.91 -11.91 -3.79
N TRP A 267 -5.47 -11.77 -5.06
CA TRP A 267 -5.55 -12.85 -6.03
C TRP A 267 -4.78 -14.10 -5.62
N SER A 268 -3.53 -13.94 -5.15
CA SER A 268 -2.71 -15.08 -4.71
C SER A 268 -3.30 -15.83 -3.51
N GLY A 269 -3.99 -15.13 -2.60
CA GLY A 269 -4.73 -15.77 -1.51
C GLY A 269 -6.05 -16.39 -1.99
N TRP A 270 -6.76 -15.75 -2.94
CA TRP A 270 -7.98 -16.31 -3.51
C TRP A 270 -7.75 -17.68 -4.16
N ILE A 271 -6.72 -17.78 -5.00
CA ILE A 271 -6.42 -19.01 -5.75
C ILE A 271 -5.68 -20.07 -4.93
N SER A 272 -5.24 -19.77 -3.70
CA SER A 272 -4.65 -20.77 -2.79
C SER A 272 -5.69 -21.83 -2.35
N ASP A 273 -6.98 -21.46 -2.35
CA ASP A 273 -8.09 -22.39 -2.21
C ASP A 273 -8.60 -22.82 -3.58
N PRO A 274 -8.36 -24.08 -4.02
CA PRO A 274 -8.77 -24.55 -5.33
C PRO A 274 -10.30 -24.62 -5.52
N SER A 275 -11.08 -24.60 -4.44
CA SER A 275 -12.56 -24.60 -4.49
C SER A 275 -13.14 -23.24 -4.88
N ARG A 276 -12.37 -22.16 -4.75
CA ARG A 276 -12.84 -20.82 -5.10
C ARG A 276 -12.99 -20.65 -6.62
N PRO A 277 -14.12 -20.07 -7.07
CA PRO A 277 -14.39 -19.88 -8.51
C PRO A 277 -13.46 -18.81 -9.10
N VAL A 278 -13.15 -18.95 -10.38
CA VAL A 278 -12.34 -18.03 -11.17
C VAL A 278 -13.09 -17.71 -12.46
N ALA A 279 -13.10 -16.45 -12.85
CA ALA A 279 -13.58 -15.95 -14.13
C ALA A 279 -12.42 -15.45 -15.00
N THR A 280 -12.65 -15.37 -16.30
CA THR A 280 -11.76 -14.76 -17.30
C THR A 280 -12.56 -13.86 -18.23
N GLY A 281 -11.89 -13.02 -19.01
CA GLY A 281 -12.55 -12.05 -19.89
C GLY A 281 -12.73 -10.69 -19.23
N PRO A 282 -13.56 -9.82 -19.82
CA PRO A 282 -13.63 -8.40 -19.41
C PRO A 282 -14.30 -8.13 -18.07
N GLY A 283 -14.99 -9.09 -17.46
CA GLY A 283 -15.73 -8.93 -16.20
C GLY A 283 -17.16 -8.44 -16.40
#